data_12b05c246c667bb2476b50fa210bba5a
#
_entry.id   12b05c246c667bb2476b50fa210bba5a
#
_cell.length_a   1.000
_cell.length_b   1.000
_cell.length_c   1.000
_cell.angle_alpha   90.00
_cell.angle_beta   90.00
_cell.angle_gamma   90.00
#
_symmetry.space_group_name_H-M   'P 1'
#
loop_
_entity.id
_entity.type
_entity.pdbx_description
1 polymer ?
#
loop_
_entity_poly.entity_id
_entity_poly.type
_entity_poly.pdbx_seq_one_letter_code
_entity_poly.pdbx_strand_id
1 'polypeptide(L)'
;MHSRHKILVFVFGVLTLLWSSYLFILQIVDPFHFADERRIRYTPYKEILIPTRGSIYDANGNLMVSSISFYQIDIDRKAVSLWAKEKNISLNEAYNILSEAIGKNCSITSKQVLQRLTLNDKLTSVQITNKVREMELERILAEFEKNKLPGLTYSFASMKRIYSQELLAARLLGSVRAVSDGYDVETQSRSIYQLSGICGLESTYNKYLAGEYGWREVVFDAKHRRMPYPNLHEKPEKDGYNLHLTIDANIQAVVENALYEGLTKYGAKNAGAVIMDPNTGRILAMAGVSPDDKSLDPAEVRVRANIPVSFLFEPGSTMKPLTMLAALDRHLVRPNEYFECGVYYVQGRKISDTHMYGSLRPVDIISKSSNVGIAKIAERVGPKHLYEKLISLGYGQKTGLNLQGESSGMFAKLDNWDGYTLHSVSFGQGMAVTALQHATAFCAVANGGKIMKPYLVDYITDDNGNIVERTEPEVLRQVCSKAAADTVRSYMQAVVDRGTATHIKADYITIAGKTGTAQKAAEGGRGYINGKYTSVFVGMVPADAPKMVMVIFYDEPSPGYHFGSMSAAPTFKKILDDILFMPNCNIVAFDQRLIQSSKRMPDLIGKHIKQAEAILNQYGFSYKIEGAD
;
A
#
# COMPACT_ATOMS: atom_id res chain seq x y z
N MET A 1 -9.24 86.35 51.76
CA MET A 1 -9.07 84.87 51.43
C MET A 1 -9.94 84.38 50.26
N HIS A 2 -11.17 84.93 50.07
CA HIS A 2 -12.11 84.40 49.05
C HIS A 2 -11.69 84.64 47.59
N SER A 3 -10.93 85.68 47.26
CA SER A 3 -10.48 85.97 45.89
C SER A 3 -9.43 85.02 45.38
N ARG A 4 -8.49 84.59 46.22
CA ARG A 4 -7.41 83.61 45.85
C ARG A 4 -7.95 82.21 45.56
N HIS A 5 -9.00 81.82 46.32
CA HIS A 5 -9.65 80.49 46.06
C HIS A 5 -10.39 80.46 44.73
N LYS A 6 -11.06 81.57 44.36
CA LYS A 6 -11.74 81.67 43.06
C LYS A 6 -10.76 81.63 41.90
N ILE A 7 -9.60 82.26 42.03
CA ILE A 7 -8.54 82.23 41.01
C ILE A 7 -7.99 80.83 40.89
N LEU A 8 -7.75 80.10 42.00
CA LEU A 8 -7.24 78.74 42.01
C LEU A 8 -8.23 77.77 41.36
N VAL A 9 -9.52 77.89 41.68
CA VAL A 9 -10.58 77.08 41.06
C VAL A 9 -10.71 77.37 39.56
N PHE A 10 -10.60 78.64 39.16
CA PHE A 10 -10.61 79.00 37.75
C PHE A 10 -9.37 78.39 37.00
N VAL A 11 -8.17 78.53 37.55
CA VAL A 11 -6.94 77.96 36.95
C VAL A 11 -7.04 76.44 36.84
N PHE A 12 -7.52 75.79 37.88
CA PHE A 12 -7.72 74.30 37.82
C PHE A 12 -8.79 73.94 36.78
N GLY A 13 -9.89 74.70 36.68
CA GLY A 13 -10.91 74.48 35.67
C GLY A 13 -10.38 74.62 34.23
N VAL A 14 -9.57 75.65 33.98
CA VAL A 14 -8.92 75.87 32.68
C VAL A 14 -7.91 74.74 32.36
N LEU A 15 -7.09 74.32 33.34
CA LEU A 15 -6.13 73.24 33.15
C LEU A 15 -6.84 71.91 32.87
N THR A 16 -7.92 71.59 33.57
CA THR A 16 -8.73 70.41 33.34
C THR A 16 -9.36 70.42 31.94
N LEU A 17 -9.83 71.52 31.50
CA LEU A 17 -10.44 71.71 30.20
C LEU A 17 -9.40 71.55 29.07
N LEU A 18 -8.23 72.19 29.24
CA LEU A 18 -7.09 71.96 28.31
C LEU A 18 -6.63 70.53 28.24
N TRP A 19 -6.53 69.89 29.39
CA TRP A 19 -6.15 68.48 29.47
C TRP A 19 -7.18 67.55 28.84
N SER A 20 -8.47 67.76 29.10
CA SER A 20 -9.56 67.02 28.48
C SER A 20 -9.63 67.26 26.96
N SER A 21 -9.41 68.48 26.51
CA SER A 21 -9.33 68.82 25.08
C SER A 21 -8.13 68.13 24.40
N TYR A 22 -6.98 68.09 25.07
CA TYR A 22 -5.82 67.43 24.59
C TYR A 22 -6.02 65.89 24.50
N LEU A 23 -6.63 65.27 25.50
CA LEU A 23 -7.00 63.85 25.49
C LEU A 23 -8.04 63.58 24.40
N PHE A 24 -9.01 64.44 24.20
CA PHE A 24 -9.99 64.31 23.12
C PHE A 24 -9.32 64.35 21.73
N ILE A 25 -8.39 65.29 21.51
CA ILE A 25 -7.62 65.33 20.27
C ILE A 25 -6.79 64.07 20.08
N LEU A 26 -6.12 63.61 21.10
CA LEU A 26 -5.29 62.38 21.01
C LEU A 26 -6.11 61.11 20.79
N GLN A 27 -7.29 60.99 21.43
CA GLN A 27 -8.06 59.74 21.43
C GLN A 27 -9.15 59.67 20.36
N ILE A 28 -9.71 60.84 19.96
CA ILE A 28 -10.83 60.88 19.03
C ILE A 28 -10.40 61.43 17.67
N VAL A 29 -9.64 62.50 17.62
CA VAL A 29 -9.16 63.12 16.37
C VAL A 29 -7.97 62.37 15.81
N ASP A 30 -7.16 61.79 16.71
CA ASP A 30 -5.98 60.95 16.40
C ASP A 30 -5.09 61.54 15.27
N PRO A 31 -4.59 62.80 15.41
CA PRO A 31 -3.81 63.47 14.36
C PRO A 31 -2.46 62.77 14.07
N PHE A 32 -2.04 61.90 14.93
CA PHE A 32 -0.80 61.11 14.79
C PHE A 32 -1.06 59.66 14.36
N HIS A 33 -2.32 59.33 14.02
CA HIS A 33 -2.70 57.97 13.59
C HIS A 33 -2.29 56.84 14.57
N PHE A 34 -2.29 57.13 15.88
CA PHE A 34 -1.95 56.11 16.91
C PHE A 34 -2.92 54.94 16.89
N ALA A 35 -4.17 55.17 16.51
CA ALA A 35 -5.14 54.07 16.35
C ALA A 35 -4.76 53.14 15.19
N ASP A 36 -4.29 53.71 14.08
CA ASP A 36 -3.81 52.91 12.93
C ASP A 36 -2.52 52.18 13.24
N GLU A 37 -1.53 52.86 13.90
CA GLU A 37 -0.33 52.18 14.38
C GLU A 37 -0.63 51.06 15.38
N ARG A 38 -1.59 51.26 16.29
CA ARG A 38 -2.05 50.24 17.23
C ARG A 38 -2.75 49.09 16.47
N ARG A 39 -3.60 49.44 15.50
CA ARG A 39 -4.29 48.48 14.66
C ARG A 39 -3.31 47.61 13.85
N ILE A 40 -2.30 48.23 13.24
CA ILE A 40 -1.24 47.54 12.51
C ILE A 40 -0.41 46.66 13.45
N ARG A 41 -0.09 47.15 14.66
CA ARG A 41 0.77 46.45 15.64
C ARG A 41 0.13 45.21 16.27
N TYR A 42 -1.20 45.18 16.40
CA TYR A 42 -1.98 44.11 17.05
C TYR A 42 -3.01 43.49 16.12
N THR A 43 -2.83 43.60 14.82
CA THR A 43 -3.69 42.90 13.87
C THR A 43 -3.45 41.41 14.01
N PRO A 44 -4.49 40.60 14.29
CA PRO A 44 -4.35 39.17 14.31
C PRO A 44 -3.88 38.66 12.93
N TYR A 45 -2.95 37.77 12.91
CA TYR A 45 -2.60 37.04 11.70
C TYR A 45 -3.02 35.57 11.82
N LYS A 46 -3.37 34.96 10.70
CA LYS A 46 -3.78 33.58 10.66
C LYS A 46 -2.55 32.65 10.60
N GLU A 47 -2.34 31.86 11.64
CA GLU A 47 -1.38 30.78 11.68
C GLU A 47 -2.05 29.53 11.13
N ILE A 48 -1.47 28.90 10.11
CA ILE A 48 -2.00 27.67 9.51
C ILE A 48 -1.69 26.50 10.42
N LEU A 49 -2.71 25.69 10.70
CA LEU A 49 -2.62 24.43 11.40
C LEU A 49 -2.57 23.30 10.36
N ILE A 50 -1.47 22.55 10.37
CA ILE A 50 -1.18 21.53 9.36
C ILE A 50 -1.67 20.18 9.88
N PRO A 51 -2.59 19.50 9.16
CA PRO A 51 -3.10 18.20 9.58
C PRO A 51 -2.02 17.14 9.47
N THR A 52 -2.05 16.16 10.35
CA THR A 52 -1.26 14.94 10.24
C THR A 52 -1.84 14.06 9.14
N ARG A 53 -0.99 13.55 8.25
CA ARG A 53 -1.43 12.60 7.24
C ARG A 53 -1.76 11.26 7.87
N GLY A 54 -2.94 10.71 7.61
CA GLY A 54 -3.47 9.47 8.17
C GLY A 54 -2.52 8.27 8.00
N SER A 55 -2.61 7.33 8.89
CA SER A 55 -1.79 6.12 8.92
C SER A 55 -2.36 5.00 8.05
N ILE A 56 -1.53 4.04 7.69
CA ILE A 56 -1.94 2.84 6.96
C ILE A 56 -1.59 1.61 7.81
N TYR A 57 -2.59 0.77 8.06
CA TYR A 57 -2.47 -0.46 8.85
C TYR A 57 -2.73 -1.68 7.98
N ASP A 58 -2.12 -2.80 8.32
CA ASP A 58 -2.41 -4.10 7.71
C ASP A 58 -3.74 -4.70 8.23
N ALA A 59 -4.10 -5.88 7.73
CA ALA A 59 -5.31 -6.61 8.10
C ALA A 59 -5.37 -7.00 9.59
N ASN A 60 -4.23 -7.04 10.27
CA ASN A 60 -4.10 -7.40 11.69
C ASN A 60 -3.96 -6.16 12.61
N GLY A 61 -4.04 -4.95 12.05
CA GLY A 61 -3.87 -3.70 12.77
C GLY A 61 -2.41 -3.31 13.01
N ASN A 62 -1.44 -3.96 12.36
CA ASN A 62 -0.04 -3.57 12.43
C ASN A 62 0.20 -2.30 11.60
N LEU A 63 0.93 -1.35 12.18
CA LEU A 63 1.25 -0.09 11.52
C LEU A 63 2.25 -0.32 10.36
N MET A 64 1.83 -0.02 9.14
CA MET A 64 2.68 -0.08 7.95
C MET A 64 3.28 1.26 7.59
N VAL A 65 2.48 2.33 7.66
CA VAL A 65 2.90 3.69 7.28
C VAL A 65 2.31 4.70 8.25
N SER A 66 3.14 5.64 8.72
CA SER A 66 2.73 6.75 9.58
C SER A 66 3.40 8.06 9.16
N SER A 67 3.03 9.16 9.83
CA SER A 67 3.66 10.47 9.64
C SER A 67 4.29 10.94 10.94
N ILE A 68 5.42 11.64 10.83
CA ILE A 68 6.08 12.32 11.95
C ILE A 68 6.25 13.78 11.56
N SER A 69 5.69 14.67 12.39
CA SER A 69 5.86 16.12 12.26
C SER A 69 7.17 16.56 12.91
N PHE A 70 7.85 17.48 12.25
CA PHE A 70 9.04 18.13 12.76
C PHE A 70 8.79 19.61 12.90
N TYR A 71 9.31 20.17 13.98
CA TYR A 71 9.21 21.57 14.30
C TYR A 71 10.59 22.24 14.28
N GLN A 72 10.61 23.47 13.83
CA GLN A 72 11.73 24.36 13.99
C GLN A 72 11.61 25.08 15.33
N ILE A 73 12.71 25.21 16.05
CA ILE A 73 12.82 26.03 17.25
C ILE A 73 13.86 27.11 17.04
N ASP A 74 13.51 28.31 17.44
CA ASP A 74 14.33 29.52 17.36
C ASP A 74 14.42 30.17 18.73
N ILE A 75 15.53 30.85 19.00
CA ILE A 75 15.75 31.59 20.23
C ILE A 75 15.94 33.08 19.93
N ASP A 76 15.08 33.92 20.52
CA ASP A 76 15.23 35.38 20.51
C ASP A 76 16.31 35.80 21.53
N ARG A 77 17.48 36.12 21.03
CA ARG A 77 18.62 36.59 21.85
C ARG A 77 18.33 37.89 22.60
N LYS A 78 17.50 38.77 22.06
CA LYS A 78 17.15 40.02 22.72
C LYS A 78 16.35 39.74 23.99
N ALA A 79 15.38 38.80 23.90
CA ALA A 79 14.62 38.38 25.07
C ALA A 79 15.53 37.71 26.12
N VAL A 80 16.48 36.89 25.68
CA VAL A 80 17.48 36.24 26.57
C VAL A 80 18.37 37.28 27.22
N SER A 81 18.87 38.26 26.49
CA SER A 81 19.72 39.33 27.04
C SER A 81 18.99 40.18 28.10
N LEU A 82 17.70 40.47 27.88
CA LEU A 82 16.87 41.19 28.85
C LEU A 82 16.68 40.36 30.12
N TRP A 83 16.37 39.08 29.98
CA TRP A 83 16.21 38.14 31.10
C TRP A 83 17.47 37.97 31.90
N ALA A 84 18.65 37.83 31.22
CA ALA A 84 19.95 37.74 31.89
C ALA A 84 20.23 38.94 32.78
N LYS A 85 19.94 40.17 32.27
CA LYS A 85 20.04 41.44 33.06
C LYS A 85 19.07 41.45 34.25
N GLU A 86 17.84 40.99 34.07
CA GLU A 86 16.85 40.91 35.14
C GLU A 86 17.26 39.94 36.23
N LYS A 87 17.87 38.82 35.86
CA LYS A 87 18.36 37.79 36.78
C LYS A 87 19.73 38.06 37.33
N ASN A 88 20.42 39.12 36.88
CA ASN A 88 21.77 39.49 37.23
C ASN A 88 22.81 38.37 36.97
N ILE A 89 22.64 37.68 35.82
CA ILE A 89 23.57 36.66 35.33
C ILE A 89 24.25 37.08 34.03
N SER A 90 25.39 36.49 33.71
CA SER A 90 26.05 36.73 32.43
C SER A 90 25.27 36.17 31.24
N LEU A 91 25.45 36.77 30.06
CA LEU A 91 24.79 36.26 28.84
C LEU A 91 25.22 34.82 28.49
N ASN A 92 26.50 34.48 28.74
CA ASN A 92 27.01 33.13 28.54
C ASN A 92 26.38 32.11 29.49
N GLU A 93 26.16 32.51 30.74
CA GLU A 93 25.44 31.66 31.70
C GLU A 93 24.00 31.45 31.29
N ALA A 94 23.29 32.49 30.82
CA ALA A 94 21.95 32.39 30.28
C ALA A 94 21.91 31.43 29.07
N TYR A 95 22.85 31.50 28.15
CA TYR A 95 22.94 30.58 27.02
C TYR A 95 23.22 29.13 27.45
N ASN A 96 24.04 28.89 28.49
CA ASN A 96 24.23 27.55 29.04
C ASN A 96 22.93 26.97 29.60
N ILE A 97 22.18 27.74 30.39
CA ILE A 97 20.90 27.31 30.95
C ILE A 97 19.91 26.90 29.85
N LEU A 98 19.77 27.74 28.82
CA LEU A 98 18.88 27.44 27.67
C LEU A 98 19.37 26.22 26.88
N SER A 99 20.70 26.11 26.70
CA SER A 99 21.30 24.98 25.96
C SER A 99 21.06 23.66 26.67
N GLU A 100 21.14 23.64 27.99
CA GLU A 100 20.81 22.45 28.79
C GLU A 100 19.32 22.11 28.75
N ALA A 101 18.44 23.11 28.86
CA ALA A 101 17.01 22.92 28.80
C ALA A 101 16.56 22.32 27.47
N ILE A 102 17.16 22.75 26.34
CA ILE A 102 16.88 22.21 25.01
C ILE A 102 17.54 20.85 24.83
N GLY A 103 18.85 20.75 25.11
CA GLY A 103 19.64 19.57 24.79
C GLY A 103 19.30 18.31 25.61
N LYS A 104 18.66 18.47 26.78
CA LYS A 104 18.14 17.35 27.57
C LYS A 104 16.85 16.75 27.01
N ASN A 105 16.11 17.51 26.20
CA ASN A 105 14.76 17.19 25.77
C ASN A 105 14.61 16.84 24.29
N CYS A 106 15.69 16.95 23.50
CA CYS A 106 15.66 16.61 22.07
C CYS A 106 16.99 15.99 21.59
N SER A 107 17.02 15.64 20.32
CA SER A 107 18.17 14.95 19.69
C SER A 107 19.42 15.82 19.48
N ILE A 108 19.30 17.16 19.56
CA ILE A 108 20.46 18.07 19.48
C ILE A 108 21.13 18.19 20.86
N THR A 109 22.46 18.13 20.90
CA THR A 109 23.20 18.22 22.16
C THR A 109 23.27 19.64 22.69
N SER A 110 23.35 19.82 24.02
CA SER A 110 23.52 21.14 24.66
C SER A 110 24.73 21.90 24.10
N LYS A 111 25.81 21.21 23.79
CA LYS A 111 27.00 21.80 23.17
C LYS A 111 26.72 22.39 21.79
N GLN A 112 25.96 21.70 20.98
CA GLN A 112 25.53 22.17 19.63
C GLN A 112 24.57 23.36 19.73
N VAL A 113 23.64 23.33 20.69
CA VAL A 113 22.76 24.47 20.97
C VAL A 113 23.56 25.70 21.37
N LEU A 114 24.49 25.56 22.32
CA LEU A 114 25.35 26.64 22.78
C LEU A 114 26.20 27.21 21.62
N GLN A 115 26.77 26.35 20.80
CA GLN A 115 27.53 26.77 19.63
C GLN A 115 26.70 27.63 18.69
N ARG A 116 25.43 27.25 18.40
CA ARG A 116 24.52 28.02 17.54
C ARG A 116 24.14 29.36 18.18
N LEU A 117 23.91 29.40 19.49
CA LEU A 117 23.63 30.62 20.22
C LEU A 117 24.81 31.61 20.20
N THR A 118 26.02 31.16 20.07
CA THR A 118 27.25 32.00 20.12
C THR A 118 27.83 32.34 18.74
N LEU A 119 27.36 31.71 17.65
CA LEU A 119 28.03 31.72 16.34
C LEU A 119 27.95 33.05 15.58
N ASN A 120 26.96 33.94 15.85
CA ASN A 120 26.80 35.21 15.14
C ASN A 120 26.07 36.25 15.99
N ASP A 121 26.80 37.16 16.58
CA ASP A 121 26.26 38.17 17.51
C ASP A 121 25.33 39.23 16.89
N LYS A 122 25.27 39.29 15.55
CA LYS A 122 24.43 40.29 14.84
C LYS A 122 22.99 39.85 14.67
N LEU A 123 22.68 38.57 14.82
CA LEU A 123 21.33 38.02 14.63
C LEU A 123 20.52 38.20 15.93
N THR A 124 19.33 38.76 15.82
CA THR A 124 18.38 38.88 16.94
C THR A 124 17.67 37.57 17.25
N SER A 125 17.36 36.77 16.23
CA SER A 125 16.80 35.42 16.36
C SER A 125 17.75 34.39 15.76
N VAL A 126 17.91 33.25 16.42
CA VAL A 126 18.82 32.16 16.01
C VAL A 126 18.05 30.87 15.92
N GLN A 127 18.06 30.28 14.72
CA GLN A 127 17.52 28.94 14.50
C GLN A 127 18.40 27.90 15.19
N ILE A 128 17.82 27.17 16.13
CA ILE A 128 18.51 26.09 16.86
C ILE A 128 18.46 24.79 16.08
N THR A 129 17.29 24.36 15.65
CA THR A 129 17.12 23.16 14.82
C THR A 129 15.72 23.15 14.20
N ASN A 130 15.57 22.45 13.08
CA ASN A 130 14.27 22.22 12.41
C ASN A 130 13.86 20.74 12.45
N LYS A 131 14.42 19.96 13.38
CA LYS A 131 14.21 18.51 13.49
C LYS A 131 13.72 18.09 14.88
N VAL A 132 12.95 18.93 15.53
CA VAL A 132 12.32 18.62 16.83
C VAL A 132 11.01 17.89 16.57
N ARG A 133 10.86 16.68 17.12
CA ARG A 133 9.59 15.94 17.06
C ARG A 133 8.59 16.53 18.06
N GLU A 134 7.32 16.30 17.83
CA GLU A 134 6.23 16.84 18.65
C GLU A 134 6.42 16.55 20.15
N MET A 135 6.64 15.31 20.54
CA MET A 135 6.91 14.92 21.94
C MET A 135 8.18 15.57 22.53
N GLU A 136 9.17 15.87 21.68
CA GLU A 136 10.37 16.59 22.11
C GLU A 136 10.06 18.06 22.33
N LEU A 137 9.24 18.67 21.45
CA LEU A 137 8.78 20.04 21.56
C LEU A 137 7.97 20.26 22.85
N GLU A 138 7.01 19.38 23.12
CA GLU A 138 6.21 19.44 24.36
C GLU A 138 7.08 19.43 25.61
N ARG A 139 8.10 18.57 25.66
CA ARG A 139 9.06 18.51 26.78
C ARG A 139 9.88 19.80 26.90
N ILE A 140 10.33 20.36 25.77
CA ILE A 140 11.06 21.62 25.75
C ILE A 140 10.15 22.75 26.26
N LEU A 141 8.90 22.84 25.76
CA LEU A 141 7.93 23.84 26.18
C LEU A 141 7.65 23.76 27.68
N ALA A 142 7.40 22.56 28.19
CA ALA A 142 7.16 22.33 29.63
C ALA A 142 8.38 22.74 30.49
N GLU A 143 9.61 22.46 30.03
CA GLU A 143 10.83 22.86 30.75
C GLU A 143 11.02 24.39 30.74
N PHE A 144 10.71 25.06 29.61
CA PHE A 144 10.77 26.51 29.50
C PHE A 144 9.72 27.19 30.37
N GLU A 145 8.50 26.66 30.43
CA GLU A 145 7.43 27.19 31.28
C GLU A 145 7.76 27.01 32.76
N LYS A 146 8.17 25.82 33.17
CA LYS A 146 8.55 25.48 34.55
C LYS A 146 9.62 26.41 35.10
N ASN A 147 10.66 26.66 34.31
CA ASN A 147 11.80 27.48 34.71
C ASN A 147 11.68 28.96 34.29
N LYS A 148 10.55 29.35 33.70
CA LYS A 148 10.27 30.70 33.18
C LYS A 148 11.39 31.20 32.27
N LEU A 149 11.87 30.35 31.36
CA LEU A 149 12.93 30.64 30.42
C LEU A 149 12.39 31.49 29.24
N PRO A 150 13.17 32.47 28.74
CA PRO A 150 12.69 33.37 27.71
C PRO A 150 13.10 32.96 26.30
N GLY A 151 12.44 33.57 25.30
CA GLY A 151 12.95 33.68 23.95
C GLY A 151 12.73 32.46 23.04
N LEU A 152 12.09 31.40 23.52
CA LEU A 152 11.77 30.26 22.68
C LEU A 152 10.58 30.60 21.78
N THR A 153 10.77 30.41 20.47
CA THR A 153 9.71 30.41 19.47
C THR A 153 9.79 29.11 18.66
N TYR A 154 8.67 28.66 18.15
CA TYR A 154 8.62 27.44 17.34
C TYR A 154 7.62 27.60 16.19
N SER A 155 7.87 26.87 15.12
CA SER A 155 6.97 26.77 13.97
C SER A 155 7.05 25.36 13.38
N PHE A 156 5.99 24.95 12.65
CA PHE A 156 6.06 23.71 11.87
C PHE A 156 7.17 23.83 10.81
N ALA A 157 8.00 22.79 10.70
CA ALA A 157 9.11 22.76 9.75
C ALA A 157 8.84 21.82 8.57
N SER A 158 8.47 20.59 8.86
CA SER A 158 8.23 19.56 7.85
C SER A 158 7.50 18.36 8.44
N MET A 159 6.96 17.54 7.57
CA MET A 159 6.41 16.22 7.93
C MET A 159 7.14 15.15 7.12
N LYS A 160 7.52 14.05 7.77
CA LYS A 160 8.14 12.90 7.12
C LYS A 160 7.20 11.70 7.16
N ARG A 161 7.02 11.05 6.01
CA ARG A 161 6.31 9.78 5.92
C ARG A 161 7.26 8.64 6.28
N ILE A 162 6.84 7.78 7.20
CA ILE A 162 7.63 6.68 7.74
C ILE A 162 6.96 5.37 7.35
N TYR A 163 7.73 4.46 6.78
CA TYR A 163 7.33 3.11 6.42
C TYR A 163 7.98 2.15 7.42
N SER A 164 7.18 1.33 8.12
CA SER A 164 7.67 0.45 9.21
C SER A 164 8.70 -0.56 8.72
N GLN A 165 8.51 -1.04 7.47
CA GLN A 165 9.45 -1.87 6.73
C GLN A 165 9.63 -1.25 5.35
N GLU A 166 10.81 -0.72 5.08
CA GLU A 166 11.04 0.18 3.95
C GLU A 166 10.70 -0.39 2.57
N LEU A 167 10.93 -1.68 2.36
CA LEU A 167 10.67 -2.36 1.09
C LEU A 167 9.36 -3.16 1.07
N LEU A 168 8.77 -3.47 2.24
CA LEU A 168 7.56 -4.28 2.29
C LEU A 168 6.38 -3.57 1.61
N ALA A 169 5.77 -4.23 0.66
CA ALA A 169 4.67 -3.71 -0.15
C ALA A 169 4.97 -2.36 -0.81
N ALA A 170 6.27 -2.04 -1.04
CA ALA A 170 6.72 -0.71 -1.45
C ALA A 170 5.97 -0.18 -2.68
N ARG A 171 5.87 -0.98 -3.74
CA ARG A 171 5.17 -0.61 -4.99
C ARG A 171 3.65 -0.50 -4.84
N LEU A 172 3.07 -1.17 -3.81
CA LEU A 172 1.65 -1.12 -3.50
C LEU A 172 1.32 0.11 -2.64
N LEU A 173 2.07 0.32 -1.55
CA LEU A 173 1.89 1.47 -0.67
C LEU A 173 2.12 2.77 -1.43
N GLY A 174 3.17 2.82 -2.24
CA GLY A 174 3.52 3.99 -3.02
C GLY A 174 4.28 5.04 -2.23
N SER A 175 4.26 6.27 -2.71
CA SER A 175 5.07 7.36 -2.17
C SER A 175 4.32 8.67 -2.12
N VAL A 176 4.83 9.59 -1.30
CA VAL A 176 4.32 10.95 -1.16
C VAL A 176 5.39 11.96 -1.58
N ARG A 177 4.95 13.14 -1.96
CA ARG A 177 5.80 14.30 -2.21
C ARG A 177 5.30 15.48 -1.38
N ALA A 178 6.22 16.25 -0.82
CA ALA A 178 5.88 17.53 -0.25
C ALA A 178 5.51 18.51 -1.38
N VAL A 179 4.36 19.10 -1.27
CA VAL A 179 3.87 20.13 -2.18
C VAL A 179 3.74 21.41 -1.38
N SER A 180 4.31 22.48 -1.89
CA SER A 180 4.12 23.83 -1.36
C SER A 180 3.36 24.62 -2.42
N ASP A 181 2.07 24.34 -2.58
CA ASP A 181 1.29 24.94 -3.63
C ASP A 181 0.38 26.05 -3.10
N GLY A 182 0.60 27.23 -3.67
CA GLY A 182 -0.40 28.23 -3.78
C GLY A 182 -0.47 29.24 -2.63
N TYR A 183 -1.08 30.34 -2.98
CA TYR A 183 -1.54 31.38 -2.07
C TYR A 183 -2.92 30.96 -1.54
N ASP A 184 -3.01 30.69 -0.26
CA ASP A 184 -4.30 30.51 0.39
C ASP A 184 -4.94 31.88 0.60
N VAL A 185 -6.06 32.11 -0.08
CA VAL A 185 -6.79 33.39 -0.03
C VAL A 185 -7.39 33.65 1.36
N GLU A 186 -7.78 32.59 2.08
CA GLU A 186 -8.40 32.68 3.40
C GLU A 186 -7.39 33.08 4.49
N THR A 187 -6.20 32.47 4.43
CA THR A 187 -5.12 32.71 5.41
C THR A 187 -4.09 33.73 4.95
N GLN A 188 -4.15 34.17 3.68
CA GLN A 188 -3.16 35.05 3.05
C GLN A 188 -1.72 34.49 3.10
N SER A 189 -1.56 33.17 3.23
CA SER A 189 -0.28 32.49 3.30
C SER A 189 0.20 32.02 1.93
N ARG A 190 1.51 32.18 1.65
CA ARG A 190 2.12 31.87 0.35
C ARG A 190 2.67 30.44 0.22
N SER A 191 2.69 29.67 1.29
CA SER A 191 3.19 28.29 1.22
C SER A 191 2.50 27.41 2.25
N ILE A 192 1.58 26.60 1.78
CA ILE A 192 0.97 25.56 2.58
C ILE A 192 1.76 24.28 2.33
N TYR A 193 2.41 23.76 3.36
CA TYR A 193 3.10 22.48 3.28
C TYR A 193 2.09 21.33 3.32
N GLN A 194 2.08 20.49 2.29
CA GLN A 194 1.24 19.28 2.25
C GLN A 194 2.02 18.09 1.74
N LEU A 195 1.78 16.90 2.33
CA LEU A 195 2.17 15.64 1.74
C LEU A 195 1.07 15.16 0.80
N SER A 196 1.37 15.11 -0.49
CA SER A 196 0.46 14.58 -1.51
C SER A 196 0.96 13.23 -2.02
N GLY A 197 0.07 12.24 -2.11
CA GLY A 197 0.36 10.93 -2.69
C GLY A 197 0.63 11.04 -4.19
N ILE A 198 1.73 10.45 -4.65
CA ILE A 198 2.13 10.48 -6.07
C ILE A 198 1.89 9.16 -6.79
N CYS A 199 1.87 8.05 -6.08
CA CYS A 199 1.61 6.72 -6.63
C CYS A 199 1.08 5.76 -5.55
N GLY A 200 0.63 4.57 -5.96
CA GLY A 200 0.15 3.51 -5.09
C GLY A 200 -1.09 3.90 -4.28
N LEU A 201 -1.24 3.28 -3.11
CA LEU A 201 -2.35 3.58 -2.17
C LEU A 201 -2.28 5.03 -1.67
N GLU A 202 -1.08 5.56 -1.47
CA GLU A 202 -0.89 6.96 -1.07
C GLU A 202 -1.56 7.94 -2.04
N SER A 203 -1.51 7.66 -3.36
CA SER A 203 -2.17 8.48 -4.38
C SER A 203 -3.66 8.15 -4.49
N THR A 204 -4.01 6.86 -4.54
CA THR A 204 -5.39 6.41 -4.74
C THR A 204 -6.31 6.90 -3.62
N TYR A 205 -5.82 6.85 -2.38
CA TYR A 205 -6.57 7.27 -1.20
C TYR A 205 -6.11 8.63 -0.64
N ASN A 206 -5.47 9.47 -1.48
CA ASN A 206 -4.96 10.76 -1.02
C ASN A 206 -6.05 11.65 -0.40
N LYS A 207 -7.28 11.60 -0.93
CA LYS A 207 -8.43 12.34 -0.40
C LYS A 207 -8.73 12.03 1.08
N TYR A 208 -8.55 10.76 1.48
CA TYR A 208 -8.77 10.34 2.87
C TYR A 208 -7.55 10.64 3.73
N LEU A 209 -6.34 10.34 3.21
CA LEU A 209 -5.11 10.42 3.97
C LEU A 209 -4.62 11.85 4.25
N ALA A 210 -4.93 12.82 3.40
CA ALA A 210 -4.30 14.15 3.42
C ALA A 210 -4.74 15.04 4.60
N GLY A 211 -5.96 14.85 5.12
CA GLY A 211 -6.54 15.73 6.12
C GLY A 211 -7.02 17.09 5.57
N GLU A 212 -7.55 17.93 6.44
CA GLU A 212 -8.01 19.30 6.13
C GLU A 212 -7.26 20.31 7.00
N TYR A 213 -6.76 21.38 6.41
CA TYR A 213 -6.10 22.45 7.15
C TYR A 213 -7.04 23.17 8.10
N GLY A 214 -6.49 23.52 9.26
CA GLY A 214 -7.02 24.49 10.15
C GLY A 214 -6.28 25.82 10.08
N TRP A 215 -6.74 26.79 10.82
CA TRP A 215 -6.05 28.04 11.08
C TRP A 215 -6.49 28.61 12.42
N ARG A 216 -5.62 29.41 13.04
CA ARG A 216 -5.95 30.18 14.23
C ARG A 216 -5.40 31.59 14.12
N GLU A 217 -6.16 32.55 14.61
CA GLU A 217 -5.70 33.90 14.75
C GLU A 217 -4.77 34.04 15.95
N VAL A 218 -3.63 34.67 15.76
CA VAL A 218 -2.64 34.91 16.80
C VAL A 218 -2.21 36.37 16.78
N VAL A 219 -2.00 36.92 17.97
CA VAL A 219 -1.45 38.27 18.15
C VAL A 219 -0.17 38.16 18.96
N PHE A 220 0.86 38.88 18.54
CA PHE A 220 2.14 38.92 19.25
C PHE A 220 2.40 40.29 19.88
N ASP A 221 3.05 40.24 21.04
CA ASP A 221 3.59 41.46 21.64
C ASP A 221 4.87 41.94 20.90
N ALA A 222 5.38 43.11 21.31
CA ALA A 222 6.64 43.65 20.75
C ALA A 222 7.88 42.76 21.00
N LYS A 223 7.77 41.71 21.82
CA LYS A 223 8.81 40.72 22.10
C LYS A 223 8.52 39.38 21.40
N HIS A 224 7.62 39.36 20.43
CA HIS A 224 7.16 38.15 19.70
C HIS A 224 6.62 37.04 20.61
N ARG A 225 5.99 37.38 21.74
CA ARG A 225 5.29 36.42 22.58
C ARG A 225 3.80 36.45 22.23
N ARG A 226 3.19 35.28 22.16
CA ARG A 226 1.73 35.17 21.95
C ARG A 226 1.00 35.90 23.08
N MET A 227 0.07 36.77 22.71
CA MET A 227 -0.75 37.50 23.64
C MET A 227 -2.17 36.91 23.67
N PRO A 228 -2.77 36.76 24.85
CA PRO A 228 -4.22 36.58 24.94
C PRO A 228 -4.89 37.83 24.40
N TYR A 229 -5.66 37.66 23.34
CA TYR A 229 -6.40 38.74 22.72
C TYR A 229 -7.87 38.35 22.60
N PRO A 230 -8.83 39.22 22.97
CA PRO A 230 -10.26 38.90 22.90
C PRO A 230 -10.71 38.66 21.46
N ASN A 231 -11.68 37.77 21.28
CA ASN A 231 -12.34 37.48 20.01
C ASN A 231 -11.40 36.97 18.89
N LEU A 232 -10.39 36.16 19.23
CA LEU A 232 -9.63 35.42 18.25
C LEU A 232 -10.45 34.24 17.73
N HIS A 233 -10.40 34.04 16.42
CA HIS A 233 -11.10 32.95 15.76
C HIS A 233 -10.11 31.82 15.45
N GLU A 234 -10.62 30.60 15.48
CA GLU A 234 -9.89 29.42 15.04
C GLU A 234 -10.80 28.45 14.29
N LYS A 235 -10.20 27.73 13.35
CA LYS A 235 -10.76 26.55 12.70
C LYS A 235 -9.75 25.44 12.95
N PRO A 236 -10.07 24.43 13.75
CA PRO A 236 -9.13 23.35 14.01
C PRO A 236 -8.84 22.58 12.71
N GLU A 237 -7.63 22.06 12.60
CA GLU A 237 -7.26 21.10 11.57
C GLU A 237 -8.03 19.78 11.80
N LYS A 238 -8.21 19.03 10.70
CA LYS A 238 -8.71 17.67 10.77
C LYS A 238 -7.66 16.75 10.20
N ASP A 239 -7.12 15.88 11.01
CA ASP A 239 -6.16 14.88 10.60
C ASP A 239 -6.72 13.94 9.53
N GLY A 240 -5.84 13.39 8.73
CA GLY A 240 -6.22 12.44 7.70
C GLY A 240 -6.75 11.13 8.28
N TYR A 241 -7.73 10.54 7.62
CA TYR A 241 -8.29 9.25 8.01
C TYR A 241 -7.26 8.13 7.87
N ASN A 242 -7.36 7.12 8.72
CA ASN A 242 -6.49 5.95 8.71
C ASN A 242 -7.07 4.84 7.83
N LEU A 243 -6.23 4.21 7.01
CA LEU A 243 -6.61 3.09 6.17
C LEU A 243 -6.27 1.76 6.84
N HIS A 244 -7.23 0.86 6.90
CA HIS A 244 -7.03 -0.53 7.32
C HIS A 244 -7.14 -1.43 6.11
N LEU A 245 -6.01 -2.06 5.74
CA LEU A 245 -5.91 -2.85 4.52
C LEU A 245 -6.43 -4.27 4.70
N THR A 246 -6.70 -4.92 3.57
CA THR A 246 -6.93 -6.37 3.51
C THR A 246 -5.62 -7.17 3.45
N ILE A 247 -4.51 -6.49 3.14
CA ILE A 247 -3.16 -7.07 3.08
C ILE A 247 -2.72 -7.48 4.49
N ASP A 248 -2.28 -8.73 4.63
CA ASP A 248 -1.57 -9.19 5.81
C ASP A 248 -0.07 -9.00 5.60
N ALA A 249 0.57 -8.20 6.44
CA ALA A 249 1.99 -7.84 6.31
C ALA A 249 2.92 -9.07 6.39
N ASN A 250 2.55 -10.08 7.17
CA ASN A 250 3.33 -11.30 7.29
C ASN A 250 3.23 -12.15 6.02
N ILE A 251 2.02 -12.31 5.47
CA ILE A 251 1.81 -13.01 4.19
C ILE A 251 2.51 -12.26 3.06
N GLN A 252 2.40 -10.94 3.03
CA GLN A 252 3.09 -10.10 2.05
C GLN A 252 4.60 -10.32 2.10
N ALA A 253 5.19 -10.35 3.30
CA ALA A 253 6.62 -10.60 3.49
C ALA A 253 7.04 -12.00 3.02
N VAL A 254 6.26 -13.02 3.32
CA VAL A 254 6.49 -14.39 2.82
C VAL A 254 6.49 -14.41 1.29
N VAL A 255 5.49 -13.77 0.67
CA VAL A 255 5.37 -13.71 -0.79
C VAL A 255 6.55 -12.99 -1.42
N GLU A 256 6.90 -11.80 -0.92
CA GLU A 256 8.04 -11.02 -1.47
C GLU A 256 9.35 -11.76 -1.32
N ASN A 257 9.63 -12.36 -0.16
CA ASN A 257 10.84 -13.14 0.06
C ASN A 257 10.93 -14.34 -0.89
N ALA A 258 9.84 -15.09 -1.06
CA ALA A 258 9.81 -16.22 -1.98
C ALA A 258 10.01 -15.78 -3.44
N LEU A 259 9.46 -14.63 -3.84
CA LEU A 259 9.68 -14.08 -5.18
C LEU A 259 11.13 -13.62 -5.38
N TYR A 260 11.77 -12.96 -4.40
CA TYR A 260 13.18 -12.57 -4.48
C TYR A 260 14.12 -13.80 -4.55
N GLU A 261 13.87 -14.82 -3.74
CA GLU A 261 14.60 -16.09 -3.83
C GLU A 261 14.44 -16.71 -5.22
N GLY A 262 13.20 -16.70 -5.74
CA GLY A 262 12.90 -17.19 -7.08
C GLY A 262 13.56 -16.38 -8.19
N LEU A 263 13.60 -15.04 -8.09
CA LEU A 263 14.33 -14.19 -9.05
C LEU A 263 15.80 -14.59 -9.14
N THR A 264 16.45 -14.79 -8.00
CA THR A 264 17.85 -15.20 -7.94
C THR A 264 18.04 -16.61 -8.48
N LYS A 265 17.21 -17.57 -8.04
CA LYS A 265 17.31 -18.97 -8.41
C LYS A 265 17.02 -19.23 -9.90
N TYR A 266 16.01 -18.54 -10.43
CA TYR A 266 15.55 -18.77 -11.80
C TYR A 266 16.12 -17.76 -12.81
N GLY A 267 16.85 -16.76 -12.36
CA GLY A 267 17.44 -15.73 -13.22
C GLY A 267 16.40 -14.94 -14.02
N ALA A 268 15.25 -14.64 -13.41
CA ALA A 268 14.17 -13.94 -14.08
C ALA A 268 14.33 -12.43 -14.01
N LYS A 269 13.73 -11.70 -14.96
CA LYS A 269 13.76 -10.23 -15.02
C LYS A 269 12.81 -9.57 -14.03
N ASN A 270 11.62 -10.15 -13.86
CA ASN A 270 10.60 -9.69 -12.92
C ASN A 270 9.84 -10.89 -12.38
N ALA A 271 9.24 -10.71 -11.21
CA ALA A 271 8.30 -11.67 -10.68
C ALA A 271 7.11 -10.93 -10.04
N GLY A 272 5.97 -11.60 -10.02
CA GLY A 272 4.79 -11.06 -9.36
C GLY A 272 3.87 -12.16 -8.84
N ALA A 273 3.15 -11.80 -7.77
CA ALA A 273 2.13 -12.66 -7.20
C ALA A 273 0.94 -11.85 -6.68
N VAL A 274 -0.24 -12.47 -6.74
CA VAL A 274 -1.47 -11.98 -6.13
C VAL A 274 -2.10 -13.13 -5.36
N ILE A 275 -2.46 -12.89 -4.11
CA ILE A 275 -3.25 -13.82 -3.27
C ILE A 275 -4.57 -13.15 -2.94
N MET A 276 -5.68 -13.85 -3.22
CA MET A 276 -7.04 -13.36 -2.97
C MET A 276 -7.87 -14.38 -2.20
N ASP A 277 -8.75 -13.90 -1.35
CA ASP A 277 -9.90 -14.68 -0.87
C ASP A 277 -10.98 -14.69 -1.97
N PRO A 278 -11.27 -15.87 -2.54
CA PRO A 278 -12.24 -15.97 -3.64
C PRO A 278 -13.68 -15.65 -3.23
N ASN A 279 -14.00 -15.75 -1.95
CA ASN A 279 -15.38 -15.59 -1.46
C ASN A 279 -15.75 -14.13 -1.17
N THR A 280 -14.75 -13.31 -0.88
CA THR A 280 -14.95 -11.89 -0.53
C THR A 280 -14.37 -10.92 -1.55
N GLY A 281 -13.34 -11.32 -2.29
CA GLY A 281 -12.57 -10.42 -3.15
C GLY A 281 -11.44 -9.68 -2.43
N ARG A 282 -11.21 -9.95 -1.13
CA ARG A 282 -10.10 -9.40 -0.35
C ARG A 282 -8.77 -9.81 -0.99
N ILE A 283 -7.88 -8.85 -1.16
CA ILE A 283 -6.50 -9.12 -1.58
C ILE A 283 -5.66 -9.29 -0.32
N LEU A 284 -5.15 -10.49 -0.10
CA LEU A 284 -4.38 -10.86 1.09
C LEU A 284 -2.89 -10.51 0.94
N ALA A 285 -2.38 -10.60 -0.29
CA ALA A 285 -1.05 -10.14 -0.66
C ALA A 285 -1.00 -9.76 -2.15
N MET A 286 -0.21 -8.75 -2.47
CA MET A 286 0.04 -8.28 -3.84
C MET A 286 1.50 -7.82 -3.94
N ALA A 287 2.34 -8.63 -4.54
CA ALA A 287 3.77 -8.39 -4.62
C ALA A 287 4.29 -8.39 -6.06
N GLY A 288 5.10 -7.42 -6.39
CA GLY A 288 5.85 -7.36 -7.63
C GLY A 288 7.28 -6.95 -7.35
N VAL A 289 8.26 -7.73 -7.79
CA VAL A 289 9.67 -7.56 -7.47
C VAL A 289 10.55 -7.62 -8.71
N SER A 290 11.66 -6.90 -8.65
CA SER A 290 12.72 -6.90 -9.68
C SER A 290 14.09 -7.15 -9.02
N PRO A 291 15.09 -7.67 -9.74
CA PRO A 291 16.38 -8.05 -9.14
C PRO A 291 17.12 -6.91 -8.46
N ASP A 292 16.95 -5.68 -8.95
CA ASP A 292 17.63 -4.47 -8.48
C ASP A 292 16.92 -3.76 -7.31
N ASP A 293 15.69 -4.14 -6.95
CA ASP A 293 14.92 -3.45 -5.90
C ASP A 293 15.66 -3.39 -4.56
N LYS A 294 16.40 -4.44 -4.19
CA LYS A 294 17.16 -4.48 -2.93
C LYS A 294 18.42 -3.60 -2.93
N SER A 295 18.89 -3.16 -4.08
CA SER A 295 20.07 -2.30 -4.24
C SER A 295 19.72 -0.82 -4.41
N LEU A 296 18.46 -0.49 -4.60
CA LEU A 296 17.95 0.87 -4.77
C LEU A 296 17.53 1.49 -3.43
N ASP A 297 17.42 2.82 -3.43
CA ASP A 297 16.73 3.51 -2.33
C ASP A 297 15.26 3.04 -2.29
N PRO A 298 14.72 2.67 -1.12
CA PRO A 298 13.33 2.27 -1.00
C PRO A 298 12.32 3.27 -1.58
N ALA A 299 12.63 4.56 -1.57
CA ALA A 299 11.79 5.58 -2.21
C ALA A 299 11.74 5.44 -3.73
N GLU A 300 12.82 5.00 -4.37
CA GLU A 300 12.86 4.71 -5.81
C GLU A 300 12.03 3.47 -6.13
N VAL A 301 12.06 2.44 -5.28
CA VAL A 301 11.23 1.23 -5.46
C VAL A 301 9.74 1.57 -5.33
N ARG A 302 9.37 2.43 -4.38
CA ARG A 302 7.97 2.85 -4.17
C ARG A 302 7.34 3.55 -5.36
N VAL A 303 8.11 4.26 -6.18
CA VAL A 303 7.60 4.96 -7.37
C VAL A 303 7.58 4.09 -8.64
N ARG A 304 8.10 2.88 -8.58
CA ARG A 304 8.03 1.93 -9.69
C ARG A 304 6.60 1.41 -9.89
N ALA A 305 6.31 0.99 -11.12
CA ALA A 305 5.02 0.40 -11.44
C ALA A 305 4.70 -0.82 -10.57
N ASN A 306 3.45 -0.92 -10.11
CA ASN A 306 2.98 -2.09 -9.38
C ASN A 306 2.76 -3.24 -10.37
N ILE A 307 3.72 -4.16 -10.43
CA ILE A 307 3.81 -5.24 -11.41
C ILE A 307 2.53 -6.08 -11.51
N PRO A 308 1.91 -6.58 -10.43
CA PRO A 308 0.69 -7.38 -10.48
C PRO A 308 -0.50 -6.76 -11.21
N VAL A 309 -0.58 -5.43 -11.29
CA VAL A 309 -1.69 -4.72 -11.93
C VAL A 309 -1.33 -4.09 -13.27
N SER A 310 -0.03 -3.94 -13.56
CA SER A 310 0.45 -3.21 -14.75
C SER A 310 1.17 -4.10 -15.77
N PHE A 311 1.89 -5.13 -15.30
CA PHE A 311 2.66 -6.02 -16.19
C PHE A 311 1.73 -6.97 -16.92
N LEU A 312 1.87 -7.02 -18.24
CA LEU A 312 1.08 -7.84 -19.14
C LEU A 312 1.85 -9.08 -19.57
N PHE A 313 1.21 -10.24 -19.48
CA PHE A 313 1.75 -11.49 -19.98
C PHE A 313 0.66 -12.33 -20.64
N GLU A 314 1.03 -13.18 -21.59
CA GLU A 314 0.13 -14.18 -22.11
C GLU A 314 -0.06 -15.30 -21.06
N PRO A 315 -1.29 -15.65 -20.69
CA PRO A 315 -1.54 -16.63 -19.62
C PRO A 315 -1.16 -18.08 -20.01
N GLY A 316 -1.03 -18.35 -21.31
CA GLY A 316 -0.70 -19.66 -21.80
C GLY A 316 -1.65 -20.74 -21.30
N SER A 317 -1.12 -21.91 -20.98
CA SER A 317 -1.93 -23.07 -20.56
C SER A 317 -2.78 -22.88 -19.31
N THR A 318 -2.61 -21.77 -18.55
CA THR A 318 -3.51 -21.45 -17.44
C THR A 318 -4.88 -20.98 -17.93
N MET A 319 -5.05 -20.65 -19.22
CA MET A 319 -6.34 -20.34 -19.82
C MET A 319 -7.22 -21.58 -20.05
N LYS A 320 -6.64 -22.78 -20.21
CA LYS A 320 -7.37 -23.99 -20.54
C LYS A 320 -8.52 -24.36 -19.59
N PRO A 321 -8.38 -24.23 -18.26
CA PRO A 321 -9.50 -24.42 -17.34
C PRO A 321 -10.68 -23.48 -17.63
N LEU A 322 -10.43 -22.23 -18.05
CA LEU A 322 -11.49 -21.26 -18.34
C LEU A 322 -12.19 -21.54 -19.68
N THR A 323 -11.46 -22.05 -20.67
CA THR A 323 -12.05 -22.58 -21.91
C THR A 323 -12.91 -23.81 -21.62
N MET A 324 -12.42 -24.74 -20.77
CA MET A 324 -13.19 -25.88 -20.31
C MET A 324 -14.45 -25.47 -19.54
N LEU A 325 -14.33 -24.42 -18.70
CA LEU A 325 -15.47 -23.84 -17.99
C LEU A 325 -16.57 -23.38 -18.96
N ALA A 326 -16.18 -22.69 -20.04
CA ALA A 326 -17.12 -22.25 -21.08
C ALA A 326 -17.87 -23.44 -21.73
N ALA A 327 -17.18 -24.54 -21.95
CA ALA A 327 -17.78 -25.73 -22.53
C ALA A 327 -18.69 -26.48 -21.56
N LEU A 328 -18.26 -26.67 -20.32
CA LEU A 328 -19.04 -27.39 -19.29
C LEU A 328 -20.29 -26.62 -18.88
N ASP A 329 -20.19 -25.31 -18.74
CA ASP A 329 -21.30 -24.45 -18.35
C ASP A 329 -22.48 -24.48 -19.38
N ARG A 330 -22.17 -24.80 -20.64
CA ARG A 330 -23.15 -24.98 -21.73
C ARG A 330 -23.45 -26.45 -22.04
N HIS A 331 -22.97 -27.38 -21.24
CA HIS A 331 -23.14 -28.82 -21.45
C HIS A 331 -22.64 -29.32 -22.82
N LEU A 332 -21.65 -28.65 -23.41
CA LEU A 332 -21.07 -29.02 -24.72
C LEU A 332 -20.03 -30.14 -24.61
N VAL A 333 -19.63 -30.48 -23.41
CA VAL A 333 -18.64 -31.54 -23.12
C VAL A 333 -19.16 -32.38 -21.96
N ARG A 334 -19.05 -33.70 -22.12
CA ARG A 334 -19.39 -34.68 -21.07
C ARG A 334 -18.09 -35.14 -20.35
N PRO A 335 -18.09 -35.34 -19.02
CA PRO A 335 -16.88 -35.74 -18.27
C PRO A 335 -16.19 -36.98 -18.76
N ASN A 336 -16.92 -37.97 -19.30
CA ASN A 336 -16.42 -39.26 -19.77
C ASN A 336 -16.22 -39.35 -21.30
N GLU A 337 -16.35 -38.25 -21.99
CA GLU A 337 -16.16 -38.17 -23.44
C GLU A 337 -14.66 -38.21 -23.78
N TYR A 338 -14.34 -38.72 -24.96
CA TYR A 338 -12.97 -38.80 -25.46
C TYR A 338 -12.75 -37.84 -26.64
N PHE A 339 -11.61 -37.17 -26.64
CA PHE A 339 -11.15 -36.28 -27.70
C PHE A 339 -9.84 -36.83 -28.27
N GLU A 340 -9.79 -37.02 -29.55
CA GLU A 340 -8.55 -37.33 -30.28
C GLU A 340 -7.57 -36.16 -30.17
N CYS A 341 -6.39 -36.43 -29.61
CA CYS A 341 -5.35 -35.43 -29.34
C CYS A 341 -4.05 -35.70 -30.12
N GLY A 342 -4.19 -36.23 -31.32
CA GLY A 342 -3.09 -36.36 -32.27
C GLY A 342 -2.69 -35.03 -32.92
N VAL A 343 -1.99 -35.12 -34.05
CA VAL A 343 -1.59 -33.93 -34.82
C VAL A 343 -2.85 -33.22 -35.36
N TYR A 344 -2.93 -31.93 -35.19
CA TYR A 344 -4.09 -31.13 -35.58
C TYR A 344 -3.69 -29.87 -36.34
N TYR A 345 -4.36 -29.62 -37.46
CA TYR A 345 -4.10 -28.44 -38.30
C TYR A 345 -5.32 -27.56 -38.40
N VAL A 346 -5.12 -26.28 -38.21
CA VAL A 346 -6.15 -25.22 -38.38
C VAL A 346 -5.61 -24.18 -39.34
N GLN A 347 -6.29 -23.95 -40.45
CA GLN A 347 -5.85 -23.02 -41.49
C GLN A 347 -4.36 -23.17 -41.87
N GLY A 348 -3.88 -24.39 -42.02
CA GLY A 348 -2.49 -24.69 -42.37
C GLY A 348 -1.50 -24.55 -41.21
N ARG A 349 -1.91 -24.06 -40.05
CA ARG A 349 -1.05 -23.96 -38.84
C ARG A 349 -1.19 -25.22 -37.99
N LYS A 350 -0.07 -25.79 -37.60
CA LYS A 350 -0.01 -26.98 -36.76
C LYS A 350 -0.25 -26.60 -35.29
N ILE A 351 -1.22 -27.27 -34.65
CA ILE A 351 -1.37 -27.30 -33.19
C ILE A 351 -0.83 -28.63 -32.71
N SER A 352 0.10 -28.60 -31.74
CA SER A 352 0.72 -29.80 -31.20
C SER A 352 0.84 -29.74 -29.68
N ASP A 353 0.83 -30.89 -29.07
CA ASP A 353 1.13 -31.08 -27.66
C ASP A 353 2.64 -31.32 -27.46
N THR A 354 3.10 -31.18 -26.23
CA THR A 354 4.49 -31.47 -25.85
C THR A 354 4.81 -32.97 -25.97
N HIS A 355 3.78 -33.82 -25.86
CA HIS A 355 3.85 -35.28 -26.05
C HIS A 355 2.73 -35.69 -27.01
N MET A 356 2.97 -36.74 -27.76
CA MET A 356 1.90 -37.31 -28.58
C MET A 356 0.94 -38.09 -27.69
N TYR A 357 -0.31 -37.62 -27.66
CA TYR A 357 -1.40 -38.30 -26.97
C TYR A 357 -2.33 -38.95 -28.01
N GLY A 358 -2.96 -40.05 -27.64
CA GLY A 358 -4.09 -40.60 -28.38
C GLY A 358 -5.38 -39.85 -27.99
N SER A 359 -6.38 -40.58 -27.56
CA SER A 359 -7.64 -40.00 -27.08
C SER A 359 -7.57 -39.65 -25.60
N LEU A 360 -7.97 -38.44 -25.21
CA LEU A 360 -7.99 -37.93 -23.85
C LEU A 360 -9.42 -37.56 -23.41
N ARG A 361 -9.72 -37.84 -22.13
CA ARG A 361 -10.94 -37.28 -21.49
C ARG A 361 -10.72 -35.83 -21.11
N PRO A 362 -11.78 -35.05 -20.86
CA PRO A 362 -11.70 -33.64 -20.45
C PRO A 362 -10.76 -33.41 -19.25
N VAL A 363 -10.85 -34.24 -18.22
CA VAL A 363 -9.93 -34.20 -17.06
C VAL A 363 -8.47 -34.41 -17.46
N ASP A 364 -8.21 -35.32 -18.41
CA ASP A 364 -6.85 -35.64 -18.86
C ASP A 364 -6.30 -34.55 -19.81
N ILE A 365 -7.17 -33.88 -20.58
CA ILE A 365 -6.82 -32.67 -21.37
C ILE A 365 -6.28 -31.56 -20.45
N ILE A 366 -6.93 -31.33 -19.31
CA ILE A 366 -6.49 -30.32 -18.33
C ILE A 366 -5.25 -30.80 -17.57
N SER A 367 -5.23 -32.03 -17.05
CA SER A 367 -4.14 -32.53 -16.23
C SER A 367 -2.83 -32.71 -17.00
N LYS A 368 -2.89 -33.12 -18.26
CA LYS A 368 -1.74 -33.28 -19.18
C LYS A 368 -1.48 -31.99 -19.99
N SER A 369 -2.35 -31.01 -19.88
CA SER A 369 -2.23 -29.71 -20.57
C SER A 369 -2.24 -29.80 -22.10
N SER A 370 -3.12 -30.65 -22.70
CA SER A 370 -3.21 -30.82 -24.15
C SER A 370 -3.71 -29.52 -24.84
N ASN A 371 -2.93 -29.01 -25.80
CA ASN A 371 -3.33 -27.90 -26.68
C ASN A 371 -4.37 -28.38 -27.70
N VAL A 372 -4.14 -29.57 -28.27
CA VAL A 372 -5.03 -30.15 -29.28
C VAL A 372 -6.42 -30.42 -28.69
N GLY A 373 -6.46 -31.04 -27.51
CA GLY A 373 -7.72 -31.34 -26.84
C GLY A 373 -8.53 -30.10 -26.53
N ILE A 374 -7.89 -29.04 -25.99
CA ILE A 374 -8.61 -27.82 -25.63
C ILE A 374 -9.02 -27.01 -26.87
N ALA A 375 -8.22 -27.01 -27.95
CA ALA A 375 -8.58 -26.39 -29.22
C ALA A 375 -9.86 -27.00 -29.82
N LYS A 376 -9.99 -28.32 -29.81
CA LYS A 376 -11.21 -29.03 -30.27
C LYS A 376 -12.42 -28.73 -29.36
N ILE A 377 -12.20 -28.58 -28.06
CA ILE A 377 -13.26 -28.16 -27.14
C ILE A 377 -13.70 -26.71 -27.46
N ALA A 378 -12.75 -25.82 -27.74
CA ALA A 378 -13.06 -24.44 -28.10
C ALA A 378 -13.89 -24.33 -29.41
N GLU A 379 -13.66 -25.22 -30.37
CA GLU A 379 -14.49 -25.29 -31.60
C GLU A 379 -15.97 -25.59 -31.27
N ARG A 380 -16.23 -26.46 -30.31
CA ARG A 380 -17.62 -26.74 -29.87
C ARG A 380 -18.23 -25.54 -29.16
N VAL A 381 -17.42 -24.79 -28.40
CA VAL A 381 -17.85 -23.55 -27.75
C VAL A 381 -18.18 -22.48 -28.79
N GLY A 382 -17.33 -22.38 -29.82
CA GLY A 382 -17.41 -21.35 -30.86
C GLY A 382 -16.84 -19.99 -30.42
N PRO A 383 -16.45 -19.13 -31.39
CA PRO A 383 -15.73 -17.89 -31.12
C PRO A 383 -16.55 -16.91 -30.29
N LYS A 384 -17.83 -16.72 -30.63
CA LYS A 384 -18.72 -15.81 -29.93
C LYS A 384 -18.85 -16.15 -28.44
N HIS A 385 -19.16 -17.42 -28.15
CA HIS A 385 -19.40 -17.83 -26.76
C HIS A 385 -18.13 -17.87 -25.92
N LEU A 386 -16.96 -18.21 -26.52
CA LEU A 386 -15.69 -18.14 -25.81
C LEU A 386 -15.34 -16.68 -25.51
N TYR A 387 -15.51 -15.78 -26.49
CA TYR A 387 -15.29 -14.35 -26.30
C TYR A 387 -16.18 -13.79 -25.18
N GLU A 388 -17.50 -14.02 -25.23
CA GLU A 388 -18.45 -13.56 -24.21
C GLU A 388 -18.10 -14.09 -22.83
N LYS A 389 -17.70 -15.36 -22.72
CA LYS A 389 -17.26 -15.97 -21.45
C LYS A 389 -16.01 -15.29 -20.90
N LEU A 390 -15.01 -15.05 -21.73
CA LEU A 390 -13.76 -14.41 -21.29
C LEU A 390 -13.99 -12.94 -20.90
N ILE A 391 -14.83 -12.20 -21.61
CA ILE A 391 -15.26 -10.85 -21.21
C ILE A 391 -16.02 -10.91 -19.87
N SER A 392 -16.91 -11.88 -19.68
CA SER A 392 -17.63 -12.04 -18.41
C SER A 392 -16.71 -12.38 -17.24
N LEU A 393 -15.58 -13.04 -17.50
CA LEU A 393 -14.52 -13.31 -16.52
C LEU A 393 -13.62 -12.10 -16.23
N GLY A 394 -13.79 -10.98 -16.96
CA GLY A 394 -13.08 -9.71 -16.71
C GLY A 394 -11.89 -9.44 -17.63
N TYR A 395 -11.59 -10.30 -18.61
CA TYR A 395 -10.51 -10.05 -19.55
C TYR A 395 -10.82 -8.89 -20.50
N GLY A 396 -9.81 -8.09 -20.82
CA GLY A 396 -9.97 -6.87 -21.61
C GLY A 396 -10.58 -5.68 -20.85
N GLN A 397 -10.76 -5.78 -19.52
CA GLN A 397 -11.35 -4.76 -18.66
C GLN A 397 -10.51 -4.59 -17.40
N LYS A 398 -10.54 -3.40 -16.79
CA LYS A 398 -10.00 -3.20 -15.44
C LYS A 398 -10.84 -3.98 -14.43
N THR A 399 -10.21 -4.45 -13.36
CA THR A 399 -10.91 -5.27 -12.33
C THR A 399 -11.83 -4.44 -11.43
N GLY A 400 -11.69 -3.12 -11.44
CA GLY A 400 -12.41 -2.21 -10.56
C GLY A 400 -11.71 -1.92 -9.23
N LEU A 401 -10.47 -2.37 -9.08
CA LEU A 401 -9.64 -2.03 -7.93
C LEU A 401 -9.29 -0.54 -7.89
N ASN A 402 -9.30 0.14 -9.04
CA ASN A 402 -9.02 1.56 -9.22
C ASN A 402 -7.63 2.00 -8.74
N LEU A 403 -6.68 1.07 -8.65
CA LEU A 403 -5.30 1.41 -8.32
C LEU A 403 -4.62 2.08 -9.52
N GLN A 404 -3.81 3.10 -9.25
CA GLN A 404 -3.06 3.80 -10.29
C GLN A 404 -2.17 2.83 -11.09
N GLY A 405 -2.22 2.94 -12.43
CA GLY A 405 -1.45 2.06 -13.32
C GLY A 405 -2.11 0.71 -13.60
N GLU A 406 -3.32 0.46 -13.10
CA GLU A 406 -4.07 -0.76 -13.45
C GLU A 406 -4.34 -0.82 -14.95
N SER A 407 -3.87 -1.91 -15.60
CA SER A 407 -4.10 -2.19 -17.00
C SER A 407 -5.38 -3.01 -17.21
N SER A 408 -6.07 -2.75 -18.33
CA SER A 408 -7.20 -3.57 -18.80
C SER A 408 -6.76 -4.88 -19.46
N GLY A 409 -5.45 -5.14 -19.62
CA GLY A 409 -4.96 -6.22 -20.45
C GLY A 409 -5.10 -5.93 -21.95
N MET A 410 -4.77 -6.93 -22.75
CA MET A 410 -4.94 -6.89 -24.21
C MET A 410 -5.81 -8.07 -24.64
N PHE A 411 -7.00 -7.78 -25.13
CA PHE A 411 -7.92 -8.79 -25.64
C PHE A 411 -8.64 -8.23 -26.86
N ALA A 412 -8.39 -8.83 -28.04
CA ALA A 412 -8.94 -8.36 -29.29
C ALA A 412 -10.47 -8.50 -29.32
N LYS A 413 -11.18 -7.51 -29.86
CA LYS A 413 -12.63 -7.60 -30.08
C LYS A 413 -12.94 -8.75 -31.05
N LEU A 414 -14.11 -9.37 -30.89
CA LEU A 414 -14.52 -10.54 -31.66
C LEU A 414 -14.43 -10.33 -33.17
N ASP A 415 -14.78 -9.14 -33.66
CA ASP A 415 -14.73 -8.79 -35.08
C ASP A 415 -13.32 -8.82 -35.69
N ASN A 416 -12.30 -8.78 -34.82
CA ASN A 416 -10.89 -8.85 -35.21
C ASN A 416 -10.31 -10.28 -35.09
N TRP A 417 -11.13 -11.27 -34.76
CA TRP A 417 -10.68 -12.65 -34.69
C TRP A 417 -10.57 -13.26 -36.09
N ASP A 418 -9.41 -13.79 -36.40
CA ASP A 418 -9.21 -14.63 -37.58
C ASP A 418 -9.62 -16.09 -37.28
N GLY A 419 -9.59 -16.95 -38.28
CA GLY A 419 -9.98 -18.35 -38.09
C GLY A 419 -9.02 -19.15 -37.19
N TYR A 420 -7.87 -18.61 -36.78
CA TYR A 420 -6.93 -19.24 -35.84
C TYR A 420 -7.07 -18.69 -34.42
N THR A 421 -7.60 -17.48 -34.24
CA THR A 421 -7.67 -16.77 -32.95
C THR A 421 -8.45 -17.55 -31.90
N LEU A 422 -9.56 -18.19 -32.27
CA LEU A 422 -10.33 -19.06 -31.37
C LEU A 422 -9.42 -20.10 -30.69
N HIS A 423 -8.58 -20.75 -31.48
CA HIS A 423 -7.72 -21.82 -31.01
C HIS A 423 -6.59 -21.28 -30.14
N SER A 424 -5.91 -20.21 -30.58
CA SER A 424 -4.81 -19.61 -29.82
C SER A 424 -5.27 -19.08 -28.47
N VAL A 425 -6.41 -18.37 -28.42
CA VAL A 425 -7.00 -17.85 -27.19
C VAL A 425 -7.41 -18.98 -26.24
N SER A 426 -7.89 -20.13 -26.79
CA SER A 426 -8.32 -21.27 -25.96
C SER A 426 -7.21 -21.84 -25.06
N PHE A 427 -5.94 -21.72 -25.48
CA PHE A 427 -4.79 -22.11 -24.69
C PHE A 427 -3.93 -20.91 -24.24
N GLY A 428 -4.48 -19.69 -24.31
CA GLY A 428 -3.94 -18.47 -23.68
C GLY A 428 -2.85 -17.77 -24.47
N GLN A 429 -2.88 -17.84 -25.80
CA GLN A 429 -2.02 -17.08 -26.71
C GLN A 429 -2.85 -16.07 -27.50
N GLY A 430 -2.22 -14.96 -27.92
CA GLY A 430 -2.89 -13.88 -28.65
C GLY A 430 -3.75 -12.97 -27.76
N MET A 431 -3.56 -13.05 -26.45
CA MET A 431 -4.14 -12.14 -25.46
C MET A 431 -3.13 -11.91 -24.33
N ALA A 432 -3.20 -10.77 -23.66
CA ALA A 432 -2.35 -10.51 -22.51
C ALA A 432 -3.17 -10.01 -21.32
N VAL A 433 -2.79 -10.48 -20.13
CA VAL A 433 -3.52 -10.26 -18.88
C VAL A 433 -2.60 -9.76 -17.79
N THR A 434 -3.15 -9.13 -16.75
CA THR A 434 -2.43 -8.88 -15.50
C THR A 434 -2.61 -10.04 -14.52
N ALA A 435 -1.72 -10.15 -13.53
CA ALA A 435 -1.86 -11.16 -12.48
C ALA A 435 -3.15 -10.97 -11.67
N LEU A 436 -3.56 -9.72 -11.43
CA LEU A 436 -4.80 -9.41 -10.73
C LEU A 436 -6.04 -9.84 -11.53
N GLN A 437 -6.10 -9.52 -12.84
CA GLN A 437 -7.20 -10.00 -13.69
C GLN A 437 -7.31 -11.52 -13.67
N HIS A 438 -6.16 -12.19 -13.77
CA HIS A 438 -6.11 -13.64 -13.80
C HIS A 438 -6.53 -14.26 -12.46
N ALA A 439 -6.09 -13.69 -11.33
CA ALA A 439 -6.54 -14.11 -10.00
C ALA A 439 -8.05 -13.92 -9.81
N THR A 440 -8.60 -12.77 -10.21
CA THR A 440 -10.03 -12.46 -10.14
C THR A 440 -10.86 -13.45 -10.95
N ALA A 441 -10.42 -13.80 -12.17
CA ALA A 441 -11.09 -14.80 -13.00
C ALA A 441 -11.10 -16.20 -12.36
N PHE A 442 -9.98 -16.61 -11.72
CA PHE A 442 -9.89 -17.89 -11.03
C PHE A 442 -10.64 -17.91 -9.68
N CYS A 443 -10.87 -16.78 -9.05
CA CYS A 443 -11.78 -16.69 -7.91
C CYS A 443 -13.19 -17.18 -8.28
N ALA A 444 -13.66 -16.94 -9.51
CA ALA A 444 -14.94 -17.49 -9.96
C ALA A 444 -14.95 -19.03 -10.07
N VAL A 445 -13.84 -19.64 -10.46
CA VAL A 445 -13.70 -21.11 -10.43
C VAL A 445 -13.71 -21.62 -8.99
N ALA A 446 -13.11 -20.89 -8.08
CA ALA A 446 -12.97 -21.26 -6.68
C ALA A 446 -14.29 -21.16 -5.89
N ASN A 447 -15.13 -20.15 -6.17
CA ASN A 447 -16.32 -19.79 -5.36
C ASN A 447 -17.66 -20.19 -5.99
N GLY A 448 -17.65 -21.04 -7.03
CA GLY A 448 -18.90 -21.47 -7.70
C GLY A 448 -19.44 -20.50 -8.73
N GLY A 449 -18.60 -19.69 -9.35
CA GLY A 449 -18.91 -18.92 -10.55
C GLY A 449 -19.14 -17.42 -10.32
N LYS A 450 -18.81 -16.86 -9.18
CA LYS A 450 -19.03 -15.45 -8.87
C LYS A 450 -17.76 -14.63 -9.12
N ILE A 451 -17.84 -13.56 -9.89
CA ILE A 451 -16.79 -12.55 -9.94
C ILE A 451 -17.02 -11.59 -8.79
N MET A 452 -16.08 -11.61 -7.85
CA MET A 452 -16.02 -10.66 -6.74
C MET A 452 -15.25 -9.42 -7.16
N LYS A 453 -15.68 -8.25 -6.72
CA LYS A 453 -14.88 -7.02 -6.86
C LYS A 453 -13.66 -7.09 -5.96
N PRO A 454 -12.44 -6.99 -6.50
CA PRO A 454 -11.25 -6.99 -5.67
C PRO A 454 -11.13 -5.68 -4.87
N TYR A 455 -10.65 -5.76 -3.63
CA TYR A 455 -10.39 -4.58 -2.82
C TYR A 455 -9.19 -4.74 -1.88
N LEU A 456 -8.59 -3.60 -1.51
CA LEU A 456 -7.38 -3.50 -0.70
C LEU A 456 -7.63 -2.82 0.64
N VAL A 457 -8.66 -1.97 0.76
CA VAL A 457 -9.02 -1.27 2.00
C VAL A 457 -10.27 -1.93 2.57
N ASP A 458 -10.15 -2.44 3.79
CA ASP A 458 -11.26 -3.09 4.50
C ASP A 458 -12.17 -2.07 5.15
N TYR A 459 -11.57 -1.10 5.85
CA TYR A 459 -12.29 0.02 6.43
C TYR A 459 -11.36 1.24 6.63
N ILE A 460 -11.99 2.38 6.85
CA ILE A 460 -11.34 3.67 7.08
C ILE A 460 -11.80 4.18 8.44
N THR A 461 -10.89 4.69 9.28
CA THR A 461 -11.21 5.26 10.59
C THR A 461 -10.77 6.70 10.70
N ASP A 462 -11.44 7.45 11.59
CA ASP A 462 -10.94 8.72 12.11
C ASP A 462 -9.85 8.50 13.18
N ASP A 463 -9.31 9.58 13.72
CA ASP A 463 -8.27 9.53 14.76
C ASP A 463 -8.77 8.96 16.10
N ASN A 464 -10.07 8.96 16.34
CA ASN A 464 -10.69 8.36 17.52
C ASN A 464 -10.95 6.86 17.35
N GLY A 465 -10.63 6.29 16.18
CA GLY A 465 -10.88 4.90 15.85
C GLY A 465 -12.31 4.59 15.39
N ASN A 466 -13.15 5.60 15.19
CA ASN A 466 -14.49 5.39 14.64
C ASN A 466 -14.43 5.04 13.16
N ILE A 467 -15.19 4.03 12.76
CA ILE A 467 -15.26 3.64 11.35
C ILE A 467 -16.07 4.66 10.58
N VAL A 468 -15.42 5.31 9.60
CA VAL A 468 -16.03 6.30 8.69
C VAL A 468 -16.59 5.63 7.44
N GLU A 469 -15.88 4.63 6.94
CA GLU A 469 -16.27 3.85 5.76
C GLU A 469 -15.81 2.40 5.90
N ARG A 470 -16.63 1.45 5.47
CA ARG A 470 -16.30 0.02 5.42
C ARG A 470 -16.59 -0.53 4.04
N THR A 471 -15.67 -1.31 3.52
CA THR A 471 -15.87 -2.03 2.25
C THR A 471 -16.62 -3.33 2.52
N GLU A 472 -17.78 -3.51 1.90
CA GLU A 472 -18.49 -4.78 1.93
C GLU A 472 -18.17 -5.61 0.68
N PRO A 473 -18.05 -6.94 0.81
CA PRO A 473 -17.85 -7.82 -0.33
C PRO A 473 -18.95 -7.67 -1.39
N GLU A 474 -18.56 -7.35 -2.63
CA GLU A 474 -19.47 -7.10 -3.74
C GLU A 474 -19.35 -8.18 -4.80
N VAL A 475 -20.47 -8.84 -5.13
CA VAL A 475 -20.58 -9.75 -6.27
C VAL A 475 -20.91 -8.95 -7.51
N LEU A 476 -19.96 -8.80 -8.43
CA LEU A 476 -20.18 -8.06 -9.67
C LEU A 476 -21.12 -8.84 -10.62
N ARG A 477 -20.96 -10.16 -10.73
CA ARG A 477 -21.77 -11.01 -11.61
C ARG A 477 -21.53 -12.50 -11.36
N GLN A 478 -22.51 -13.32 -11.73
CA GLN A 478 -22.40 -14.78 -11.85
C GLN A 478 -21.97 -15.11 -13.29
N VAL A 479 -20.88 -15.85 -13.48
CA VAL A 479 -20.31 -16.14 -14.81
C VAL A 479 -20.45 -17.59 -15.24
N CYS A 480 -20.75 -18.49 -14.33
CA CYS A 480 -21.01 -19.90 -14.63
C CYS A 480 -21.80 -20.56 -13.50
N SER A 481 -22.32 -21.76 -13.77
CA SER A 481 -22.96 -22.59 -12.76
C SER A 481 -21.94 -23.13 -11.76
N LYS A 482 -22.37 -23.34 -10.51
CA LYS A 482 -21.53 -23.97 -9.47
C LYS A 482 -21.02 -25.35 -9.91
N ALA A 483 -21.86 -26.14 -10.59
CA ALA A 483 -21.49 -27.47 -11.08
C ALA A 483 -20.33 -27.43 -12.10
N ALA A 484 -20.36 -26.46 -13.04
CA ALA A 484 -19.27 -26.27 -13.98
C ALA A 484 -17.96 -25.84 -13.28
N ALA A 485 -18.05 -24.89 -12.34
CA ALA A 485 -16.90 -24.43 -11.54
C ALA A 485 -16.29 -25.57 -10.72
N ASP A 486 -17.11 -26.33 -9.99
CA ASP A 486 -16.67 -27.47 -9.18
C ASP A 486 -16.00 -28.57 -10.05
N THR A 487 -16.55 -28.83 -11.26
CA THR A 487 -15.97 -29.79 -12.20
C THR A 487 -14.59 -29.32 -12.69
N VAL A 488 -14.46 -28.05 -13.11
CA VAL A 488 -13.17 -27.49 -13.54
C VAL A 488 -12.17 -27.54 -12.39
N ARG A 489 -12.57 -27.21 -11.17
CA ARG A 489 -11.73 -27.25 -9.98
C ARG A 489 -11.21 -28.68 -9.73
N SER A 490 -12.08 -29.71 -9.86
CA SER A 490 -11.64 -31.10 -9.74
C SER A 490 -10.65 -31.50 -10.83
N TYR A 491 -10.77 -30.96 -12.05
CA TYR A 491 -9.80 -31.19 -13.12
C TYR A 491 -8.47 -30.49 -12.83
N MET A 492 -8.50 -29.30 -12.21
CA MET A 492 -7.31 -28.60 -11.74
C MET A 492 -6.62 -29.34 -10.57
N GLN A 493 -7.38 -30.00 -9.70
CA GLN A 493 -6.83 -30.87 -8.67
C GLN A 493 -6.09 -32.06 -9.32
N ALA A 494 -6.64 -32.68 -10.37
CA ALA A 494 -5.99 -33.74 -11.11
C ALA A 494 -4.63 -33.32 -11.74
N VAL A 495 -4.40 -32.03 -12.01
CA VAL A 495 -3.09 -31.52 -12.44
C VAL A 495 -2.02 -31.74 -11.38
N VAL A 496 -2.38 -31.54 -10.10
CA VAL A 496 -1.47 -31.71 -8.96
C VAL A 496 -1.40 -33.20 -8.54
N ASP A 497 -2.51 -33.92 -8.59
CA ASP A 497 -2.52 -35.32 -8.16
C ASP A 497 -1.76 -36.23 -9.09
N ARG A 498 -1.88 -36.03 -10.43
CA ARG A 498 -1.33 -36.95 -11.46
C ARG A 498 -0.93 -36.29 -12.78
N GLY A 499 -0.85 -34.96 -12.81
CA GLY A 499 -0.57 -34.17 -14.01
C GLY A 499 0.78 -33.48 -14.01
N THR A 500 0.80 -32.25 -14.59
CA THR A 500 2.04 -31.50 -14.80
C THR A 500 2.61 -30.84 -13.52
N ALA A 501 1.92 -30.94 -12.38
CA ALA A 501 2.33 -30.31 -11.12
C ALA A 501 2.39 -31.29 -9.94
N THR A 502 2.68 -32.59 -10.18
CA THR A 502 2.71 -33.63 -9.13
C THR A 502 3.74 -33.35 -8.04
N HIS A 503 4.82 -32.66 -8.37
CA HIS A 503 5.91 -32.34 -7.44
C HIS A 503 5.52 -31.31 -6.36
N ILE A 504 4.39 -30.61 -6.49
CA ILE A 504 3.86 -29.72 -5.45
C ILE A 504 2.72 -30.34 -4.63
N LYS A 505 2.41 -31.61 -4.86
CA LYS A 505 1.41 -32.32 -4.06
C LYS A 505 1.77 -32.30 -2.58
N ALA A 506 0.79 -32.08 -1.74
CA ALA A 506 0.93 -32.06 -0.29
C ALA A 506 0.08 -33.14 0.37
N ASP A 507 0.60 -33.75 1.43
CA ASP A 507 -0.10 -34.80 2.19
C ASP A 507 -0.98 -34.20 3.32
N TYR A 508 -1.04 -32.90 3.44
CA TYR A 508 -1.73 -32.18 4.51
C TYR A 508 -2.77 -31.16 4.03
N ILE A 509 -2.85 -30.92 2.71
CA ILE A 509 -3.85 -30.04 2.10
C ILE A 509 -4.06 -30.41 0.63
N THR A 510 -5.29 -30.32 0.16
CA THR A 510 -5.60 -30.50 -1.26
C THR A 510 -5.31 -29.22 -2.05
N ILE A 511 -4.66 -29.37 -3.21
CA ILE A 511 -4.31 -28.26 -4.09
C ILE A 511 -4.96 -28.48 -5.46
N ALA A 512 -5.71 -27.50 -5.95
CA ALA A 512 -6.11 -27.43 -7.34
C ALA A 512 -5.28 -26.36 -8.04
N GLY A 513 -4.65 -26.68 -9.17
CA GLY A 513 -3.78 -25.70 -9.83
C GLY A 513 -3.57 -25.97 -11.32
N LYS A 514 -2.94 -25.02 -12.00
CA LYS A 514 -2.58 -25.14 -13.41
C LYS A 514 -1.27 -24.43 -13.71
N THR A 515 -0.36 -25.12 -14.36
CA THR A 515 0.89 -24.60 -14.90
C THR A 515 0.65 -23.89 -16.22
N GLY A 516 1.32 -22.78 -16.45
CA GLY A 516 1.40 -22.05 -17.71
C GLY A 516 2.84 -21.80 -18.12
N THR A 517 3.07 -21.81 -19.42
CA THR A 517 4.33 -21.39 -20.04
C THR A 517 3.93 -20.72 -21.33
N ALA A 518 4.16 -19.43 -21.42
CA ALA A 518 3.84 -18.66 -22.61
C ALA A 518 5.13 -18.08 -23.21
N GLN A 519 5.27 -18.17 -24.53
CA GLN A 519 6.33 -17.46 -25.23
C GLN A 519 6.06 -15.96 -25.15
N LYS A 520 7.12 -15.18 -25.00
CA LYS A 520 6.99 -13.72 -24.94
C LYS A 520 6.77 -13.17 -26.34
N ALA A 521 5.69 -12.38 -26.51
CA ALA A 521 5.43 -11.69 -27.77
C ALA A 521 6.55 -10.69 -28.10
N ALA A 522 6.89 -10.58 -29.38
CA ALA A 522 7.84 -9.59 -29.86
C ALA A 522 7.28 -8.17 -29.76
N GLU A 523 8.16 -7.19 -29.50
CA GLU A 523 7.78 -5.78 -29.53
C GLU A 523 7.23 -5.43 -30.94
N GLY A 524 6.07 -4.77 -30.97
CA GLY A 524 5.35 -4.48 -32.22
C GLY A 524 4.34 -5.56 -32.64
N GLY A 525 4.12 -6.62 -31.84
CA GLY A 525 2.96 -7.53 -31.92
C GLY A 525 3.02 -8.56 -33.07
N ARG A 526 4.16 -8.77 -33.72
CA ARG A 526 4.32 -9.80 -34.76
C ARG A 526 5.29 -10.90 -34.32
N GLY A 527 4.71 -12.08 -33.95
CA GLY A 527 5.47 -13.27 -33.58
C GLY A 527 5.94 -13.28 -32.13
N TYR A 528 6.87 -14.17 -31.82
CA TYR A 528 7.39 -14.43 -30.47
C TYR A 528 8.91 -14.29 -30.44
N ILE A 529 9.44 -13.86 -29.31
CA ILE A 529 10.90 -13.80 -29.08
C ILE A 529 11.38 -15.23 -28.78
N ASN A 530 12.31 -15.71 -29.59
CA ASN A 530 12.84 -17.06 -29.42
C ASN A 530 13.55 -17.22 -28.06
N GLY A 531 13.24 -18.29 -27.34
CA GLY A 531 13.85 -18.61 -26.07
C GLY A 531 13.41 -17.74 -24.90
N LYS A 532 12.44 -16.83 -25.07
CA LYS A 532 11.89 -15.97 -24.02
C LYS A 532 10.47 -16.41 -23.66
N TYR A 533 10.26 -16.63 -22.36
CA TYR A 533 9.01 -17.17 -21.83
C TYR A 533 8.57 -16.40 -20.59
N THR A 534 7.28 -16.45 -20.30
CA THR A 534 6.73 -16.15 -18.98
C THR A 534 6.25 -17.47 -18.38
N SER A 535 6.77 -17.84 -17.22
CA SER A 535 6.31 -18.99 -16.47
C SER A 535 5.21 -18.55 -15.50
N VAL A 536 4.12 -19.31 -15.45
CA VAL A 536 2.93 -18.95 -14.64
C VAL A 536 2.43 -20.17 -13.88
N PHE A 537 1.93 -19.96 -12.68
CA PHE A 537 1.13 -20.94 -11.95
C PHE A 537 -0.06 -20.25 -11.29
N VAL A 538 -1.22 -20.88 -11.43
CA VAL A 538 -2.44 -20.52 -10.70
C VAL A 538 -2.81 -21.71 -9.81
N GLY A 539 -2.99 -21.44 -8.53
CA GLY A 539 -3.42 -22.45 -7.57
C GLY A 539 -4.50 -21.94 -6.63
N MET A 540 -5.28 -22.86 -6.10
CA MET A 540 -6.29 -22.58 -5.08
C MET A 540 -6.29 -23.67 -4.02
N VAL A 541 -6.52 -23.31 -2.80
CA VAL A 541 -6.43 -24.18 -1.64
C VAL A 541 -7.49 -23.82 -0.58
N PRO A 542 -8.05 -24.83 0.14
CA PRO A 542 -8.11 -26.25 -0.24
C PRO A 542 -8.84 -26.46 -1.56
N ALA A 543 -8.58 -27.54 -2.28
CA ALA A 543 -9.20 -27.78 -3.58
C ALA A 543 -10.72 -27.97 -3.52
N ASP A 544 -11.27 -28.50 -2.42
CA ASP A 544 -12.70 -28.77 -2.23
C ASP A 544 -13.49 -27.52 -1.79
N ALA A 545 -12.89 -26.65 -0.99
CA ALA A 545 -13.49 -25.43 -0.47
C ALA A 545 -12.48 -24.27 -0.41
N PRO A 546 -12.11 -23.68 -1.56
CA PRO A 546 -11.02 -22.72 -1.61
C PRO A 546 -11.25 -21.49 -0.71
N LYS A 547 -10.20 -21.20 0.06
CA LYS A 547 -10.08 -20.00 0.89
C LYS A 547 -9.07 -19.01 0.32
N MET A 548 -8.22 -19.50 -0.59
CA MET A 548 -7.16 -18.72 -1.20
C MET A 548 -7.00 -19.11 -2.66
N VAL A 549 -6.90 -18.11 -3.53
CA VAL A 549 -6.44 -18.22 -4.92
C VAL A 549 -5.16 -17.44 -5.04
N MET A 550 -4.11 -18.08 -5.62
CA MET A 550 -2.81 -17.46 -5.80
C MET A 550 -2.38 -17.59 -7.27
N VAL A 551 -1.98 -16.46 -7.86
CA VAL A 551 -1.33 -16.40 -9.17
C VAL A 551 0.11 -15.97 -8.97
N ILE A 552 1.05 -16.71 -9.54
CA ILE A 552 2.48 -16.38 -9.54
C ILE A 552 3.00 -16.42 -10.96
N PHE A 553 3.86 -15.46 -11.30
CA PHE A 553 4.59 -15.50 -12.56
C PHE A 553 6.04 -15.05 -12.42
N TYR A 554 6.88 -15.53 -13.35
CA TYR A 554 8.26 -15.09 -13.58
C TYR A 554 8.41 -14.68 -15.04
N ASP A 555 8.93 -13.49 -15.28
CA ASP A 555 9.22 -12.98 -16.62
C ASP A 555 10.63 -13.33 -17.04
N GLU A 556 10.78 -13.96 -18.20
CA GLU A 556 12.03 -14.40 -18.80
C GLU A 556 12.96 -15.20 -17.84
N PRO A 557 12.47 -16.26 -17.18
CA PRO A 557 13.37 -17.12 -16.41
C PRO A 557 14.37 -17.80 -17.34
N SER A 558 15.54 -18.14 -16.78
CA SER A 558 16.64 -18.79 -17.49
C SER A 558 16.24 -20.12 -18.12
N PRO A 559 16.94 -20.60 -19.17
CA PRO A 559 16.72 -21.93 -19.74
C PRO A 559 16.74 -23.02 -18.65
N GLY A 560 15.78 -23.97 -18.73
CA GLY A 560 15.56 -24.98 -17.72
C GLY A 560 14.51 -24.61 -16.67
N TYR A 561 14.28 -23.32 -16.40
CA TYR A 561 13.26 -22.84 -15.47
C TYR A 561 12.04 -22.19 -16.15
N HIS A 562 12.00 -22.15 -17.46
CA HIS A 562 10.95 -21.47 -18.22
C HIS A 562 9.57 -22.15 -18.16
N PHE A 563 9.50 -23.41 -17.76
CA PHE A 563 8.22 -24.08 -17.50
C PHE A 563 7.61 -23.64 -16.17
N GLY A 564 6.30 -23.37 -16.15
CA GLY A 564 5.59 -23.04 -14.93
C GLY A 564 5.68 -24.10 -13.83
N SER A 565 5.90 -25.36 -14.20
CA SER A 565 6.20 -26.46 -13.27
C SER A 565 7.58 -26.37 -12.62
N MET A 566 8.56 -25.69 -13.24
CA MET A 566 9.94 -25.64 -12.76
C MET A 566 10.26 -24.38 -11.93
N SER A 567 9.42 -23.37 -11.98
CA SER A 567 9.62 -22.09 -11.29
C SER A 567 8.39 -21.62 -10.51
N ALA A 568 7.31 -21.25 -11.18
CA ALA A 568 6.13 -20.65 -10.52
C ALA A 568 5.41 -21.64 -9.58
N ALA A 569 5.29 -22.93 -9.95
CA ALA A 569 4.64 -23.94 -9.11
C ALA A 569 5.46 -24.27 -7.83
N PRO A 570 6.79 -24.49 -7.87
CA PRO A 570 7.59 -24.63 -6.66
C PRO A 570 7.52 -23.42 -5.73
N THR A 571 7.49 -22.19 -6.29
CA THR A 571 7.32 -20.97 -5.49
C THR A 571 5.94 -20.91 -4.84
N PHE A 572 4.87 -21.31 -5.55
CA PHE A 572 3.54 -21.46 -4.97
C PHE A 572 3.54 -22.39 -3.77
N LYS A 573 4.18 -23.57 -3.91
CA LYS A 573 4.25 -24.55 -2.82
C LYS A 573 5.02 -24.00 -1.62
N LYS A 574 6.15 -23.34 -1.86
CA LYS A 574 6.92 -22.68 -0.78
C LYS A 574 6.07 -21.62 -0.05
N ILE A 575 5.43 -20.71 -0.78
CA ILE A 575 4.57 -19.69 -0.17
C ILE A 575 3.43 -20.33 0.61
N LEU A 576 2.78 -21.35 0.05
CA LEU A 576 1.70 -22.07 0.73
C LEU A 576 2.18 -22.70 2.04
N ASP A 577 3.33 -23.36 2.03
CA ASP A 577 3.90 -23.98 3.22
C ASP A 577 4.25 -22.93 4.28
N ASP A 578 4.93 -21.87 3.88
CA ASP A 578 5.32 -20.80 4.79
C ASP A 578 4.10 -20.13 5.42
N ILE A 579 2.98 -19.94 4.67
CA ILE A 579 1.73 -19.42 5.20
C ILE A 579 1.06 -20.42 6.15
N LEU A 580 0.96 -21.70 5.77
CA LEU A 580 0.30 -22.72 6.59
C LEU A 580 0.98 -22.93 7.94
N PHE A 581 2.31 -22.83 7.96
CA PHE A 581 3.12 -23.02 9.16
C PHE A 581 3.40 -21.73 9.93
N MET A 582 2.82 -20.61 9.47
CA MET A 582 2.91 -19.34 10.18
C MET A 582 2.11 -19.41 11.48
N PRO A 583 2.67 -18.99 12.62
CA PRO A 583 1.92 -18.87 13.86
C PRO A 583 0.67 -18.00 13.67
N ASN A 584 -0.47 -18.48 14.15
CA ASN A 584 -1.76 -17.78 14.06
C ASN A 584 -2.32 -17.53 12.65
N CYS A 585 -1.88 -18.31 11.64
CA CYS A 585 -2.52 -18.25 10.33
C CYS A 585 -3.92 -18.89 10.39
N ASN A 586 -4.96 -18.06 10.25
CA ASN A 586 -6.35 -18.48 10.24
C ASN A 586 -6.97 -18.57 8.84
N ILE A 587 -6.19 -18.32 7.78
CA ILE A 587 -6.71 -18.23 6.41
C ILE A 587 -6.99 -19.62 5.85
N VAL A 588 -6.04 -20.55 6.03
CA VAL A 588 -6.13 -21.91 5.54
C VAL A 588 -5.72 -22.85 6.66
N ALA A 589 -6.52 -23.88 6.89
CA ALA A 589 -6.22 -24.93 7.86
C ALA A 589 -5.76 -26.20 7.17
N PHE A 590 -4.96 -27.01 7.88
CA PHE A 590 -4.58 -28.34 7.44
C PHE A 590 -5.79 -29.26 7.31
N ASP A 591 -5.80 -30.13 6.30
CA ASP A 591 -6.84 -31.15 6.16
C ASP A 591 -6.53 -32.34 7.08
N GLN A 592 -7.21 -32.41 8.21
CA GLN A 592 -7.05 -33.46 9.20
C GLN A 592 -7.27 -34.87 8.63
N ARG A 593 -8.10 -35.01 7.59
CA ARG A 593 -8.35 -36.29 6.90
C ARG A 593 -7.11 -36.77 6.16
N LEU A 594 -6.39 -35.87 5.51
CA LEU A 594 -5.14 -36.18 4.82
C LEU A 594 -4.01 -36.52 5.81
N ILE A 595 -3.92 -35.76 6.90
CA ILE A 595 -2.92 -36.01 7.95
C ILE A 595 -3.11 -37.38 8.57
N GLN A 596 -4.33 -37.73 8.93
CA GLN A 596 -4.63 -39.07 9.52
C GLN A 596 -4.38 -40.21 8.57
N SER A 597 -4.48 -40.01 7.27
CA SER A 597 -4.20 -41.00 6.23
C SER A 597 -2.70 -41.15 5.92
N SER A 598 -1.91 -40.11 6.17
CA SER A 598 -0.47 -40.11 5.93
C SER A 598 0.28 -40.55 7.19
N LYS A 599 0.74 -41.80 7.22
CA LYS A 599 1.62 -42.31 8.28
C LYS A 599 3.08 -41.86 8.13
N ARG A 600 3.36 -40.83 7.34
CA ARG A 600 4.73 -40.36 7.09
C ARG A 600 5.04 -39.14 7.96
N MET A 601 6.25 -39.18 8.53
CA MET A 601 6.82 -38.00 9.20
C MET A 601 6.89 -36.84 8.22
N PRO A 602 6.39 -35.65 8.58
CA PRO A 602 6.55 -34.46 7.76
C PRO A 602 8.03 -34.07 7.62
N ASP A 603 8.38 -33.43 6.50
CA ASP A 603 9.73 -32.88 6.34
C ASP A 603 9.90 -31.64 7.22
N LEU A 604 10.76 -31.76 8.22
CA LEU A 604 11.06 -30.69 9.19
C LEU A 604 12.43 -30.02 8.95
N ILE A 605 13.20 -30.49 7.96
CA ILE A 605 14.56 -29.99 7.70
C ILE A 605 14.51 -28.53 7.27
N GLY A 606 15.31 -27.69 7.94
CA GLY A 606 15.39 -26.25 7.66
C GLY A 606 14.21 -25.39 8.18
N LYS A 607 13.28 -25.98 8.93
CA LYS A 607 12.19 -25.23 9.57
C LYS A 607 12.60 -24.70 10.94
N HIS A 608 12.10 -23.52 11.29
CA HIS A 608 12.30 -22.98 12.63
C HIS A 608 11.62 -23.89 13.67
N ILE A 609 12.21 -24.01 14.87
CA ILE A 609 11.79 -24.94 15.92
C ILE A 609 10.29 -24.84 16.24
N LYS A 610 9.75 -23.62 16.40
CA LYS A 610 8.32 -23.38 16.64
C LYS A 610 7.42 -23.84 15.49
N GLN A 611 7.90 -23.77 14.26
CA GLN A 611 7.18 -24.26 13.09
C GLN A 611 7.19 -25.80 13.08
N ALA A 612 8.32 -26.41 13.38
CA ALA A 612 8.44 -27.86 13.49
C ALA A 612 7.53 -28.42 14.60
N GLU A 613 7.48 -27.77 15.76
CA GLU A 613 6.57 -28.12 16.87
C GLU A 613 5.09 -28.03 16.47
N ALA A 614 4.70 -26.94 15.80
CA ALA A 614 3.33 -26.77 15.33
C ALA A 614 2.93 -27.88 14.35
N ILE A 615 3.84 -28.25 13.44
CA ILE A 615 3.65 -29.36 12.50
C ILE A 615 3.50 -30.69 13.25
N LEU A 616 4.43 -31.02 14.16
CA LEU A 616 4.41 -32.30 14.88
C LEU A 616 3.16 -32.44 15.74
N ASN A 617 2.77 -31.38 16.46
CA ASN A 617 1.53 -31.34 17.25
C ASN A 617 0.30 -31.59 16.37
N GLN A 618 0.26 -30.99 15.19
CA GLN A 618 -0.86 -31.10 14.26
C GLN A 618 -0.95 -32.49 13.61
N TYR A 619 0.20 -33.13 13.38
CA TYR A 619 0.27 -34.52 12.92
C TYR A 619 0.08 -35.54 14.06
N GLY A 620 -0.05 -35.06 15.33
CA GLY A 620 -0.23 -35.93 16.49
C GLY A 620 1.03 -36.74 16.87
N PHE A 621 2.21 -36.27 16.48
CA PHE A 621 3.47 -36.88 16.87
C PHE A 621 3.90 -36.42 18.26
N SER A 622 4.31 -37.36 19.08
CA SER A 622 5.06 -37.05 20.31
C SER A 622 6.51 -36.74 19.93
N TYR A 623 7.05 -35.64 20.39
CA TYR A 623 8.43 -35.25 20.08
C TYR A 623 9.18 -34.77 21.33
N LYS A 624 10.49 -34.83 21.24
CA LYS A 624 11.42 -34.27 22.21
C LYS A 624 12.40 -33.38 21.44
N ILE A 625 12.64 -32.17 21.93
CA ILE A 625 13.62 -31.27 21.36
C ILE A 625 14.97 -31.58 22.00
N GLU A 626 15.96 -31.94 21.20
CA GLU A 626 17.34 -32.14 21.63
C GLU A 626 18.23 -31.23 20.78
N GLY A 627 19.05 -30.38 21.39
CA GLY A 627 19.98 -29.48 20.73
C GLY A 627 20.15 -28.17 21.49
N ALA A 628 21.22 -27.46 21.22
CA ALA A 628 21.53 -26.22 21.89
C ALA A 628 20.51 -25.10 21.58
N ASP A 629 20.32 -24.26 22.55
CA ASP A 629 19.52 -23.04 22.55
C ASP A 629 19.87 -22.08 21.37
#